data_564909b3cd07731d5bfe482ae6e31d64
#
_entry.id   564909b3cd07731d5bfe482ae6e31d64
#
_cell.length_a   1.000
_cell.length_b   1.000
_cell.length_c   1.000
_cell.angle_alpha   90.00
_cell.angle_beta   90.00
_cell.angle_gamma   90.00
#
_symmetry.space_group_name_H-M   'P 1'
#
loop_
_entity.id
_entity.type
_entity.pdbx_description
1 polymer ?
#
loop_
_entity_poly.entity_id
_entity_poly.type
_entity_poly.pdbx_seq_one_letter_code
_entity_poly.pdbx_strand_id
1 'polypeptide(L)'
;MTKEISILDSCDVLVCGGGFGGISAALAAARLGKRVILLEKQYVLGGLGMAGLVTIYLLRLSISMGAEDEYPANWLDSADPAGRTEKDHRFRVRYNPWLFAILAEQELVKAGVKILYGCYAVDAEVREDRIHSVIVESISGRQRICTRTVVDATGDACIAHLAGAPTETNQQGN
;
A
#
# COMPACT_ATOMS: atom_id res chain seq x y z
N MET A 1 22.92 2.28 27.46
CA MET A 1 22.14 3.51 27.14
C MET A 1 21.26 3.19 25.95
N THR A 2 19.96 3.09 26.12
CA THR A 2 19.00 2.96 25.03
C THR A 2 18.98 4.27 24.25
N LYS A 3 19.41 4.23 22.99
CA LYS A 3 19.41 5.42 22.14
C LYS A 3 17.94 5.81 21.90
N GLU A 4 17.60 7.05 22.23
CA GLU A 4 16.25 7.57 21.98
C GLU A 4 15.92 7.50 20.48
N ILE A 5 14.75 6.98 20.15
CA ILE A 5 14.30 6.85 18.75
C ILE A 5 13.82 8.23 18.29
N SER A 6 14.53 8.81 17.33
CA SER A 6 14.19 10.13 16.78
C SER A 6 12.92 10.08 15.93
N ILE A 7 12.19 11.20 15.90
CA ILE A 7 11.03 11.36 15.02
C ILE A 7 11.52 11.67 13.60
N LEU A 8 11.12 10.86 12.64
CA LEU A 8 11.36 11.09 11.22
C LEU A 8 10.34 12.08 10.64
N ASP A 9 9.06 11.86 10.94
CA ASP A 9 7.97 12.68 10.41
C ASP A 9 6.67 12.44 11.21
N SER A 10 5.60 13.14 10.80
CA SER A 10 4.26 12.93 11.32
C SER A 10 3.22 13.07 10.20
N CYS A 11 2.09 12.37 10.32
CA CYS A 11 1.00 12.40 9.33
C CYS A 11 -0.37 12.18 9.98
N ASP A 12 -1.44 12.39 9.21
CA ASP A 12 -2.79 12.02 9.64
C ASP A 12 -3.02 10.53 9.42
N VAL A 13 -2.55 10.00 8.28
CA VAL A 13 -2.68 8.60 7.90
C VAL A 13 -1.33 8.05 7.47
N LEU A 14 -0.87 7.01 8.13
CA LEU A 14 0.30 6.24 7.74
C LEU A 14 -0.18 4.94 7.09
N VAL A 15 0.24 4.71 5.86
CA VAL A 15 -0.04 3.47 5.13
C VAL A 15 1.22 2.63 5.09
N CYS A 16 1.17 1.43 5.63
CA CYS A 16 2.28 0.50 5.70
C CYS A 16 2.14 -0.58 4.63
N GLY A 17 2.91 -0.45 3.56
CA GLY A 17 2.92 -1.33 2.39
C GLY A 17 2.40 -0.64 1.13
N GLY A 18 3.21 -0.63 0.08
CA GLY A 18 2.92 -0.03 -1.23
C GLY A 18 2.38 -1.03 -2.26
N GLY A 19 1.69 -2.07 -1.82
CA GLY A 19 0.91 -2.96 -2.69
C GLY A 19 -0.38 -2.29 -3.18
N PHE A 20 -1.21 -3.02 -3.94
CA PHE A 20 -2.48 -2.49 -4.46
C PHE A 20 -3.37 -1.89 -3.38
N GLY A 21 -3.54 -2.59 -2.26
CA GLY A 21 -4.35 -2.12 -1.13
C GLY A 21 -3.80 -0.82 -0.52
N GLY A 22 -2.48 -0.74 -0.35
CA GLY A 22 -1.85 0.44 0.22
C GLY A 22 -1.89 1.65 -0.72
N ILE A 23 -1.64 1.45 -2.01
CA ILE A 23 -1.78 2.50 -3.03
C ILE A 23 -3.20 3.07 -3.01
N SER A 24 -4.21 2.20 -3.05
CA SER A 24 -5.62 2.60 -3.04
C SER A 24 -6.00 3.35 -1.75
N ALA A 25 -5.55 2.85 -0.59
CA ALA A 25 -5.80 3.49 0.70
C ALA A 25 -5.14 4.87 0.80
N ALA A 26 -3.89 4.98 0.35
CA ALA A 26 -3.16 6.25 0.36
C ALA A 26 -3.81 7.30 -0.54
N LEU A 27 -4.22 6.92 -1.76
CA LEU A 27 -4.95 7.80 -2.68
C LEU A 27 -6.29 8.25 -2.09
N ALA A 28 -7.06 7.31 -1.53
CA ALA A 28 -8.35 7.63 -0.92
C ALA A 28 -8.19 8.64 0.24
N ALA A 29 -7.23 8.41 1.13
CA ALA A 29 -6.97 9.31 2.24
C ALA A 29 -6.49 10.69 1.78
N ALA A 30 -5.60 10.75 0.78
CA ALA A 30 -5.09 12.00 0.23
C ALA A 30 -6.20 12.82 -0.45
N ARG A 31 -7.10 12.17 -1.20
CA ARG A 31 -8.28 12.81 -1.81
C ARG A 31 -9.24 13.40 -0.79
N LEU A 32 -9.25 12.88 0.44
CA LEU A 32 -9.99 13.44 1.57
C LEU A 32 -9.20 14.56 2.29
N GLY A 33 -8.14 15.08 1.68
CA GLY A 33 -7.32 16.17 2.22
C GLY A 33 -6.47 15.80 3.43
N LYS A 34 -6.19 14.51 3.65
CA LYS A 34 -5.33 14.06 4.74
C LYS A 34 -3.86 14.11 4.35
N ARG A 35 -2.99 14.45 5.30
CA ARG A 35 -1.56 14.31 5.14
C ARG A 35 -1.19 12.83 5.26
N VAL A 36 -0.76 12.24 4.14
CA VAL A 36 -0.52 10.80 4.01
C VAL A 36 0.97 10.52 3.82
N ILE A 37 1.48 9.52 4.54
CA ILE A 37 2.78 8.90 4.28
C ILE A 37 2.52 7.43 3.93
N LEU A 38 3.13 6.96 2.85
CA LEU A 38 3.12 5.56 2.44
C LEU A 38 4.52 4.98 2.58
N LEU A 39 4.63 3.88 3.31
CA LEU A 39 5.87 3.12 3.47
C LEU A 39 5.89 1.96 2.49
N GLU A 40 7.01 1.78 1.81
CA GLU A 40 7.25 0.61 0.97
C GLU A 40 8.65 0.05 1.25
N LYS A 41 8.70 -1.24 1.58
CA LYS A 41 9.95 -1.94 1.88
C LYS A 41 10.87 -2.11 0.67
N GLN A 42 10.29 -2.17 -0.51
CA GLN A 42 11.02 -2.24 -1.77
C GLN A 42 11.25 -0.84 -2.34
N TYR A 43 11.89 -0.76 -3.51
CA TYR A 43 12.10 0.49 -4.25
C TYR A 43 11.13 0.63 -5.43
N VAL A 44 10.00 -0.07 -5.36
CA VAL A 44 8.98 -0.07 -6.40
C VAL A 44 7.61 -0.36 -5.77
N LEU A 45 6.57 0.32 -6.25
CA LEU A 45 5.19 0.08 -5.84
C LEU A 45 4.58 -1.12 -6.57
N GLY A 46 3.50 -1.67 -6.01
CA GLY A 46 2.69 -2.73 -6.63
C GLY A 46 2.73 -4.08 -5.90
N GLY A 47 3.64 -4.27 -4.94
CA GLY A 47 3.71 -5.49 -4.13
C GLY A 47 3.80 -6.75 -4.98
N LEU A 48 2.92 -7.74 -4.73
CA LEU A 48 2.86 -8.99 -5.50
C LEU A 48 2.63 -8.78 -6.99
N GLY A 49 1.88 -7.75 -7.37
CA GLY A 49 1.61 -7.41 -8.76
C GLY A 49 2.85 -7.00 -9.53
N MET A 50 3.85 -6.43 -8.86
CA MET A 50 5.11 -6.01 -9.44
C MET A 50 6.23 -7.00 -9.12
N ALA A 51 6.58 -7.16 -7.84
CA ALA A 51 7.69 -8.00 -7.41
C ALA A 51 7.41 -9.50 -7.55
N GLY A 52 6.14 -9.91 -7.35
CA GLY A 52 5.70 -11.29 -7.52
C GLY A 52 5.33 -11.64 -8.96
N LEU A 53 5.38 -10.67 -9.90
CA LEU A 53 5.00 -10.84 -11.31
C LEU A 53 3.59 -11.43 -11.51
N VAL A 54 2.69 -11.18 -10.58
CA VAL A 54 1.28 -11.56 -10.69
C VAL A 54 0.60 -10.54 -11.60
N THR A 55 0.73 -10.72 -12.91
CA THR A 55 0.30 -9.78 -13.95
C THR A 55 -1.19 -9.88 -14.32
N ILE A 56 -1.95 -10.65 -13.56
CA ILE A 56 -3.39 -10.81 -13.74
C ILE A 56 -4.07 -10.38 -12.46
N TYR A 57 -4.92 -9.37 -12.55
CA TYR A 57 -5.71 -8.91 -11.43
C TYR A 57 -7.19 -9.22 -11.63
N LEU A 58 -7.84 -9.67 -10.57
CA LEU A 58 -9.25 -10.05 -10.58
C LEU A 58 -10.10 -9.00 -9.86
N LEU A 59 -9.94 -7.69 -10.14
CA LEU A 59 -10.75 -6.67 -9.46
C LEU A 59 -10.84 -5.33 -10.18
N ARG A 60 -11.88 -4.57 -9.85
CA ARG A 60 -12.18 -3.20 -10.24
C ARG A 60 -11.12 -2.19 -9.74
N LEU A 61 -9.88 -2.32 -10.16
CA LEU A 61 -8.84 -1.36 -9.79
C LEU A 61 -9.13 0.04 -10.35
N SER A 62 -9.73 0.10 -11.54
CA SER A 62 -10.13 1.33 -12.20
C SER A 62 -11.07 2.19 -11.34
N ILE A 63 -11.98 1.58 -10.61
CA ILE A 63 -12.95 2.31 -9.75
C ILE A 63 -12.25 2.89 -8.51
N SER A 64 -11.32 2.16 -7.90
CA SER A 64 -10.62 2.64 -6.72
C SER A 64 -9.63 3.76 -7.02
N MET A 65 -9.10 3.82 -8.24
CA MET A 65 -8.17 4.87 -8.67
C MET A 65 -8.88 6.08 -9.28
N GLY A 66 -10.20 6.05 -9.45
CA GLY A 66 -10.99 7.14 -10.02
C GLY A 66 -10.66 7.41 -11.49
N ALA A 67 -10.26 6.38 -12.20
CA ALA A 67 -9.65 6.48 -13.53
C ALA A 67 -10.64 6.13 -14.65
N GLU A 68 -11.94 6.29 -14.44
CA GLU A 68 -12.91 5.95 -15.48
C GLU A 68 -12.73 6.79 -16.76
N ASP A 69 -12.13 8.00 -16.64
CA ASP A 69 -12.00 8.93 -17.76
C ASP A 69 -10.56 9.29 -18.17
N GLU A 70 -9.54 8.96 -17.38
CA GLU A 70 -8.17 9.45 -17.62
C GLU A 70 -7.21 8.46 -18.26
N TYR A 71 -7.55 7.18 -18.34
CA TYR A 71 -6.65 6.17 -18.88
C TYR A 71 -7.19 5.60 -20.19
N PRO A 72 -6.39 5.61 -21.25
CA PRO A 72 -6.81 5.02 -22.50
C PRO A 72 -7.17 3.55 -22.32
N ALA A 73 -8.32 3.15 -22.84
CA ALA A 73 -8.87 1.79 -22.74
C ALA A 73 -7.88 0.68 -23.13
N ASN A 74 -6.86 1.00 -23.89
CA ASN A 74 -5.85 0.09 -24.42
C ASN A 74 -4.83 -0.42 -23.39
N TRP A 75 -4.67 0.18 -22.22
CA TRP A 75 -3.80 -0.41 -21.18
C TRP A 75 -4.57 -1.34 -20.23
N LEU A 76 -5.89 -1.22 -20.26
CA LEU A 76 -6.82 -2.19 -19.67
C LEU A 76 -7.28 -3.23 -20.70
N ASP A 77 -6.77 -3.14 -21.94
CA ASP A 77 -7.19 -4.01 -23.02
C ASP A 77 -6.67 -5.44 -22.82
N SER A 78 -7.34 -6.11 -21.95
CA SER A 78 -7.43 -7.55 -22.01
C SER A 78 -8.77 -7.87 -22.62
N ALA A 79 -8.86 -7.78 -23.92
CA ALA A 79 -9.87 -8.53 -24.61
C ALA A 79 -9.79 -9.96 -24.07
N ASP A 80 -10.79 -10.38 -23.30
CA ASP A 80 -10.87 -11.75 -22.86
C ASP A 80 -11.11 -12.61 -24.10
N PRO A 81 -10.11 -13.37 -24.58
CA PRO A 81 -10.29 -14.21 -25.77
C PRO A 81 -11.35 -15.29 -25.58
N ALA A 82 -11.90 -15.46 -24.39
CA ALA A 82 -12.91 -16.44 -24.06
C ALA A 82 -14.37 -15.93 -24.17
N GLY A 83 -14.61 -14.68 -24.56
CA GLY A 83 -15.96 -14.14 -24.85
C GLY A 83 -16.94 -14.25 -23.70
N ARG A 84 -16.50 -13.98 -22.45
CA ARG A 84 -17.39 -14.09 -21.30
C ARG A 84 -18.46 -13.01 -21.32
N THR A 85 -19.70 -13.45 -21.21
CA THR A 85 -20.90 -12.63 -21.23
C THR A 85 -20.99 -11.72 -19.98
N GLU A 86 -21.71 -10.61 -20.09
CA GLU A 86 -21.98 -9.57 -19.07
C GLU A 86 -22.42 -10.05 -17.67
N LYS A 87 -22.67 -11.34 -17.49
CA LYS A 87 -23.10 -11.92 -16.21
C LYS A 87 -21.98 -12.26 -15.23
N ASP A 88 -20.74 -12.33 -15.69
CA ASP A 88 -19.59 -12.64 -14.84
C ASP A 88 -18.81 -11.34 -14.58
N HIS A 89 -19.24 -10.57 -13.57
CA HIS A 89 -18.65 -9.30 -13.16
C HIS A 89 -17.21 -9.41 -12.63
N ARG A 90 -16.55 -10.51 -12.86
CA ARG A 90 -15.14 -10.72 -12.53
C ARG A 90 -14.26 -10.37 -13.72
N PHE A 91 -13.80 -9.14 -13.75
CA PHE A 91 -12.87 -8.68 -14.76
C PHE A 91 -11.48 -9.26 -14.50
N ARG A 92 -10.94 -9.93 -15.49
CA ARG A 92 -9.53 -10.30 -15.55
C ARG A 92 -8.78 -9.17 -16.27
N VAL A 93 -7.98 -8.41 -15.54
CA VAL A 93 -7.14 -7.39 -16.15
C VAL A 93 -5.71 -7.89 -16.21
N ARG A 94 -5.16 -7.99 -17.43
CA ARG A 94 -3.71 -8.13 -17.62
C ARG A 94 -3.13 -6.72 -17.70
N TYR A 95 -2.04 -6.49 -17.03
CA TYR A 95 -1.39 -5.19 -17.02
C TYR A 95 0.13 -5.35 -17.13
N ASN A 96 0.80 -4.30 -17.59
CA ASN A 96 2.23 -4.20 -17.53
C ASN A 96 2.64 -3.76 -16.11
N PRO A 97 3.32 -4.60 -15.32
CA PRO A 97 3.62 -4.29 -13.93
C PRO A 97 4.51 -3.05 -13.77
N TRP A 98 5.45 -2.83 -14.69
CA TRP A 98 6.33 -1.66 -14.67
C TRP A 98 5.56 -0.37 -14.93
N LEU A 99 4.70 -0.39 -15.94
CA LEU A 99 3.85 0.77 -16.24
C LEU A 99 2.91 1.07 -15.08
N PHE A 100 2.32 0.03 -14.47
CA PHE A 100 1.48 0.20 -13.29
C PHE A 100 2.24 0.89 -12.15
N ALA A 101 3.46 0.43 -11.83
CA ALA A 101 4.26 1.00 -10.74
C ALA A 101 4.57 2.49 -10.99
N ILE A 102 4.93 2.84 -12.22
CA ILE A 102 5.22 4.23 -12.61
C ILE A 102 3.96 5.11 -12.48
N LEU A 103 2.84 4.65 -13.01
CA LEU A 103 1.58 5.41 -12.97
C LEU A 103 1.05 5.55 -11.53
N ALA A 104 1.13 4.49 -10.72
CA ALA A 104 0.75 4.53 -9.33
C ALA A 104 1.56 5.55 -8.52
N GLU A 105 2.88 5.59 -8.75
CA GLU A 105 3.75 6.59 -8.12
C GLU A 105 3.38 8.00 -8.56
N GLN A 106 3.17 8.24 -9.85
CA GLN A 106 2.77 9.54 -10.36
C GLN A 106 1.45 10.03 -9.73
N GLU A 107 0.44 9.17 -9.64
CA GLU A 107 -0.85 9.51 -9.04
C GLU A 107 -0.74 9.78 -7.53
N LEU A 108 0.06 9.01 -6.81
CA LEU A 108 0.32 9.26 -5.39
C LEU A 108 1.02 10.60 -5.17
N VAL A 109 2.05 10.89 -5.94
CA VAL A 109 2.79 12.17 -5.87
C VAL A 109 1.88 13.35 -6.25
N LYS A 110 1.09 13.23 -7.30
CA LYS A 110 0.10 14.23 -7.72
C LYS A 110 -0.95 14.49 -6.63
N ALA A 111 -1.34 13.46 -5.89
CA ALA A 111 -2.24 13.57 -4.74
C ALA A 111 -1.58 14.12 -3.46
N GLY A 112 -0.28 14.39 -3.47
CA GLY A 112 0.47 14.90 -2.33
C GLY A 112 0.86 13.84 -1.30
N VAL A 113 0.85 12.56 -1.65
CA VAL A 113 1.30 11.48 -0.78
C VAL A 113 2.83 11.49 -0.71
N LYS A 114 3.39 11.45 0.50
CA LYS A 114 4.83 11.24 0.71
C LYS A 114 5.12 9.75 0.71
N ILE A 115 5.95 9.30 -0.23
CA ILE A 115 6.36 7.90 -0.35
C ILE A 115 7.74 7.73 0.27
N LEU A 116 7.91 6.73 1.13
CA LEU A 116 9.19 6.35 1.73
C LEU A 116 9.53 4.93 1.29
N TYR A 117 10.42 4.82 0.32
CA TYR A 117 10.97 3.55 -0.17
C TYR A 117 12.10 3.02 0.71
N GLY A 118 12.33 1.71 0.66
CA GLY A 118 13.35 1.05 1.46
C GLY A 118 13.13 1.24 2.96
N CYS A 119 11.89 1.39 3.37
CA CYS A 119 11.48 1.72 4.73
C CYS A 119 10.58 0.62 5.29
N TYR A 120 11.07 -0.07 6.31
CA TYR A 120 10.38 -1.16 6.98
C TYR A 120 9.67 -0.66 8.24
N ALA A 121 8.41 -0.97 8.40
CA ALA A 121 7.74 -0.86 9.69
C ALA A 121 8.11 -2.07 10.54
N VAL A 122 8.71 -1.84 11.70
CA VAL A 122 9.32 -2.89 12.54
C VAL A 122 8.74 -2.96 13.94
N ASP A 123 7.98 -1.95 14.37
CA ASP A 123 7.32 -1.93 15.66
C ASP A 123 6.18 -0.89 15.67
N ALA A 124 5.26 -0.98 16.64
CA ALA A 124 4.17 -0.04 16.82
C ALA A 124 4.07 0.40 18.28
N GLU A 125 4.07 1.70 18.52
CA GLU A 125 3.85 2.24 19.86
C GLU A 125 2.36 2.42 20.11
N VAL A 126 1.81 1.55 20.95
CA VAL A 126 0.39 1.56 21.35
C VAL A 126 0.24 2.19 22.73
N ARG A 127 -0.73 3.09 22.87
CA ARG A 127 -1.16 3.66 24.14
C ARG A 127 -2.67 3.77 24.14
N GLU A 128 -3.32 3.36 25.20
CA GLU A 128 -4.79 3.43 25.32
C GLU A 128 -5.52 2.84 24.10
N ASP A 129 -5.11 1.65 23.66
CA ASP A 129 -5.64 0.91 22.50
C ASP A 129 -5.53 1.64 21.15
N ARG A 130 -4.60 2.60 21.05
CA ARG A 130 -4.32 3.34 19.82
C ARG A 130 -2.85 3.31 19.47
N ILE A 131 -2.56 3.16 18.18
CA ILE A 131 -1.21 3.35 17.65
C ILE A 131 -0.93 4.85 17.58
N HIS A 132 0.11 5.31 18.28
CA HIS A 132 0.57 6.69 18.28
C HIS A 132 1.72 6.93 17.32
N SER A 133 2.54 5.92 17.12
CA SER A 133 3.63 5.97 16.16
C SER A 133 3.98 4.56 15.68
N VAL A 134 4.58 4.50 14.52
CA VAL A 134 5.19 3.29 13.97
C VAL A 134 6.70 3.50 13.93
N ILE A 135 7.43 2.52 14.44
CA ILE A 135 8.88 2.48 14.35
C ILE A 135 9.26 1.92 13.00
N VAL A 136 10.15 2.62 12.32
CA VAL A 136 10.62 2.26 11.00
C VAL A 136 12.13 2.10 10.97
N GLU A 137 12.60 1.22 10.11
CA GLU A 137 14.01 1.09 9.77
C GLU A 137 14.23 1.36 8.29
N SER A 138 15.26 2.15 8.02
CA SER A 138 15.72 2.47 6.69
C SER A 138 17.25 2.57 6.67
N ILE A 139 17.82 2.91 5.53
CA ILE A 139 19.27 3.17 5.43
C ILE A 139 19.72 4.30 6.39
N SER A 140 18.81 5.20 6.79
CA SER A 140 19.09 6.27 7.76
C SER A 140 19.00 5.82 9.22
N GLY A 141 18.71 4.54 9.45
CA GLY A 141 18.59 3.93 10.76
C GLY A 141 17.16 3.85 11.28
N ARG A 142 17.04 3.58 12.58
CA ARG A 142 15.76 3.40 13.27
C ARG A 142 15.18 4.74 13.69
N GLN A 143 13.96 5.01 13.26
CA GLN A 143 13.24 6.25 13.53
C GLN A 143 11.75 5.96 13.78
N ARG A 144 10.96 6.97 14.18
CA ARG A 144 9.52 6.83 14.36
C ARG A 144 8.75 7.79 13.47
N ILE A 145 7.57 7.38 13.05
CA ILE A 145 6.60 8.24 12.38
C ILE A 145 5.36 8.34 13.27
N CYS A 146 5.06 9.56 13.71
CA CYS A 146 3.87 9.82 14.51
C CYS A 146 2.64 9.89 13.59
N THR A 147 1.54 9.26 13.98
CA THR A 147 0.33 9.24 13.16
C THR A 147 -0.93 9.15 14.01
N ARG A 148 -2.07 9.54 13.41
CA ARG A 148 -3.40 9.41 14.04
C ARG A 148 -4.11 8.11 13.62
N THR A 149 -3.78 7.62 12.43
CA THR A 149 -4.40 6.42 11.86
C THR A 149 -3.34 5.64 11.10
N VAL A 150 -3.33 4.33 11.29
CA VAL A 150 -2.48 3.42 10.51
C VAL A 150 -3.38 2.54 9.64
N VAL A 151 -2.98 2.39 8.38
CA VAL A 151 -3.52 1.38 7.49
C VAL A 151 -2.47 0.30 7.32
N ASP A 152 -2.75 -0.89 7.81
CA ASP A 152 -1.91 -2.06 7.58
C ASP A 152 -2.23 -2.66 6.20
N ALA A 153 -1.32 -2.43 5.27
CA ALA A 153 -1.36 -2.95 3.91
C ALA A 153 -0.12 -3.82 3.61
N THR A 154 0.48 -4.38 4.65
CA THR A 154 1.72 -5.18 4.55
C THR A 154 1.53 -6.51 3.83
N GLY A 155 0.29 -6.99 3.74
CA GLY A 155 -0.09 -8.29 3.20
C GLY A 155 -0.16 -9.39 4.26
N ASP A 156 0.63 -9.27 5.31
CA ASP A 156 0.77 -10.27 6.38
C ASP A 156 0.24 -9.76 7.74
N ALA A 157 -0.48 -8.64 7.76
CA ALA A 157 -0.99 -7.97 8.97
C ALA A 157 0.11 -7.66 10.00
N CYS A 158 1.31 -7.30 9.52
CA CYS A 158 2.48 -7.09 10.38
C CYS A 158 2.25 -6.03 11.44
N ILE A 159 1.61 -4.91 11.09
CA ILE A 159 1.37 -3.81 12.03
C ILE A 159 0.29 -4.17 13.04
N ALA A 160 -0.75 -4.86 12.60
CA ALA A 160 -1.80 -5.34 13.49
C ALA A 160 -1.20 -6.29 14.54
N HIS A 161 -0.35 -7.23 14.11
CA HIS A 161 0.37 -8.13 15.00
C HIS A 161 1.28 -7.38 15.98
N LEU A 162 2.11 -6.46 15.50
CA LEU A 162 3.01 -5.65 16.32
C LEU A 162 2.25 -4.75 17.31
N ALA A 163 1.04 -4.34 16.96
CA ALA A 163 0.15 -3.58 17.84
C ALA A 163 -0.59 -4.44 18.87
N GLY A 164 -0.39 -5.77 18.87
CA GLY A 164 -1.03 -6.69 19.80
C GLY A 164 -2.44 -7.12 19.42
N ALA A 165 -2.88 -6.86 18.18
CA ALA A 165 -4.16 -7.36 17.71
C ALA A 165 -4.13 -8.90 17.57
N PRO A 166 -5.23 -9.60 17.84
CA PRO A 166 -5.32 -11.05 17.64
C PRO A 166 -5.05 -11.38 16.16
N THR A 167 -4.05 -12.20 15.91
CA THR A 167 -3.67 -12.68 14.57
C THR A 167 -3.55 -14.18 14.57
N GLU A 168 -3.94 -14.82 13.48
CA GLU A 168 -3.73 -16.24 13.27
C GLU A 168 -2.52 -16.45 12.35
N THR A 169 -1.60 -17.31 12.77
CA THR A 169 -0.50 -17.77 11.93
C THR A 169 -0.91 -19.07 11.26
N ASN A 170 -0.87 -19.13 9.96
CA ASN A 170 -1.05 -20.38 9.24
C ASN A 170 0.17 -21.28 9.50
N GLN A 171 0.00 -22.30 10.37
CA GLN A 171 1.05 -23.26 10.69
C GLN A 171 1.32 -24.30 9.59
N GLN A 172 0.56 -24.26 8.49
CA GLN A 172 0.77 -25.11 7.31
C GLN A 172 1.64 -24.40 6.27
N GLY A 173 2.62 -23.66 6.72
CA GLY A 173 3.60 -23.05 5.86
C GLY A 173 4.74 -24.03 5.59
N ASN A 174 4.96 -24.35 4.33
CA ASN A 174 6.13 -24.98 3.68
C ASN A 174 6.29 -26.44 3.95
#